data_735b7f762ef3c3dc79bf724d3eaf58d2
#
_entry.id   735b7f762ef3c3dc79bf724d3eaf58d2
#
_cell.length_a   1.000
_cell.length_b   1.000
_cell.length_c   1.000
_cell.angle_alpha   90.00
_cell.angle_beta   90.00
_cell.angle_gamma   90.00
#
_symmetry.space_group_name_H-M   'P 1'
#
loop_
_entity.id
_entity.type
_entity.pdbx_description
1 polymer ?
#
loop_
_entity_poly.entity_id
_entity_poly.type
_entity_poly.pdbx_seq_one_letter_code
_entity_poly.pdbx_strand_id
1 'polypeptide(L)'
;ATAMLQRLDQLHERSGRRVSLVGWSLGGAYARRLAAARPDAMRNTIMLGSPLEGNPRSSNAWRLYEATSGKLADDATELAAARATVSSPMTSIYSRSDGVVAWTSSRLPSAPQVENIEVHGSHVGLGVNGAVLLAIADRLAQREGEWKPFAGRRTLMRPLYPDPDRDS
;
A
#
# COMPACT_ATOMS: atom_id res chain seq x y z
N ALA A 1 -7.28 13.02 -8.31
CA ALA A 1 -5.81 13.06 -8.16
C ALA A 1 -5.30 14.45 -7.77
N THR A 2 -5.68 15.51 -8.47
CA THR A 2 -5.18 16.89 -8.25
C THR A 2 -5.39 17.39 -6.81
N ALA A 3 -6.59 17.22 -6.24
CA ALA A 3 -6.88 17.65 -4.87
C ALA A 3 -6.05 16.90 -3.81
N MET A 4 -5.75 15.61 -4.05
CA MET A 4 -4.90 14.82 -3.16
C MET A 4 -3.44 15.27 -3.22
N LEU A 5 -2.93 15.59 -4.41
CA LEU A 5 -1.58 16.15 -4.57
C LEU A 5 -1.47 17.50 -3.87
N GLN A 6 -2.41 18.40 -4.08
CA GLN A 6 -2.45 19.69 -3.39
C GLN A 6 -2.46 19.52 -1.86
N ARG A 7 -3.24 18.53 -1.37
CA ARG A 7 -3.28 18.26 0.08
C ARG A 7 -1.97 17.72 0.61
N LEU A 8 -1.29 16.86 -0.14
CA LEU A 8 0.04 16.35 0.20
C LEU A 8 1.06 17.50 0.27
N ASP A 9 1.09 18.34 -0.75
CA ASP A 9 1.97 19.51 -0.81
C ASP A 9 1.74 20.44 0.39
N GLN A 10 0.48 20.78 0.70
CA GLN A 10 0.11 21.59 1.88
C GLN A 10 0.58 20.96 3.20
N LEU A 11 0.44 19.65 3.37
CA LEU A 11 0.87 18.96 4.59
C LEU A 11 2.39 18.99 4.73
N HIS A 12 3.10 18.75 3.64
CA HIS A 12 4.55 18.80 3.58
C HIS A 12 5.07 20.21 3.91
N GLU A 13 4.56 21.23 3.24
CA GLU A 13 4.95 22.62 3.45
C GLU A 13 4.67 23.11 4.88
N ARG A 14 3.46 22.84 5.39
CA ARG A 14 3.05 23.27 6.74
C ARG A 14 3.83 22.60 7.87
N SER A 15 4.21 21.34 7.68
CA SER A 15 4.92 20.59 8.72
C SER A 15 6.44 20.71 8.62
N GLY A 16 6.97 21.09 7.44
CA GLY A 16 8.39 21.02 7.14
C GLY A 16 8.95 19.58 7.15
N ARG A 17 8.08 18.57 7.11
CA ARG A 17 8.44 17.15 7.26
C ARG A 17 7.86 16.33 6.12
N ARG A 18 8.54 15.25 5.75
CA ARG A 18 7.99 14.27 4.82
C ARG A 18 6.75 13.57 5.39
N VAL A 19 5.79 13.26 4.53
CA VAL A 19 4.48 12.71 4.88
C VAL A 19 4.48 11.19 4.73
N SER A 20 3.87 10.48 5.67
CA SER A 20 3.56 9.06 5.54
C SER A 20 2.13 8.90 5.04
N LEU A 21 1.92 8.03 4.06
CA LEU A 21 0.60 7.71 3.55
C LEU A 21 0.20 6.29 3.93
N VAL A 22 -1.01 6.13 4.42
CA VAL A 22 -1.65 4.83 4.63
C VAL A 22 -2.90 4.79 3.77
N GLY A 23 -2.96 3.84 2.84
CA GLY A 23 -4.07 3.69 1.92
C GLY A 23 -4.67 2.29 1.97
N TRP A 24 -6.00 2.20 2.08
CA TRP A 24 -6.73 0.94 2.05
C TRP A 24 -7.43 0.77 0.71
N SER A 25 -7.39 -0.46 0.16
CA SER A 25 -8.04 -0.79 -1.11
C SER A 25 -7.56 0.15 -2.23
N LEU A 26 -8.46 0.79 -2.95
CA LEU A 26 -8.14 1.80 -3.97
C LEU A 26 -7.33 2.98 -3.40
N GLY A 27 -7.51 3.31 -2.12
CA GLY A 27 -6.73 4.35 -1.45
C GLY A 27 -5.23 4.07 -1.44
N GLY A 28 -4.82 2.79 -1.39
CA GLY A 28 -3.39 2.42 -1.47
C GLY A 28 -2.82 2.61 -2.88
N ALA A 29 -3.59 2.33 -3.93
CA ALA A 29 -3.18 2.64 -5.29
C ALA A 29 -2.98 4.14 -5.50
N TYR A 30 -3.89 4.97 -4.97
CA TYR A 30 -3.70 6.43 -4.96
C TYR A 30 -2.50 6.87 -4.14
N ALA A 31 -2.26 6.29 -2.97
CA ALA A 31 -1.09 6.60 -2.13
C ALA A 31 0.22 6.32 -2.88
N ARG A 32 0.33 5.19 -3.59
CA ARG A 32 1.48 4.87 -4.44
C ARG A 32 1.69 5.90 -5.55
N ARG A 33 0.61 6.33 -6.22
CA ARG A 33 0.67 7.37 -7.26
C ARG A 33 1.15 8.72 -6.71
N LEU A 34 0.66 9.11 -5.55
CA LEU A 34 1.10 10.32 -4.87
C LEU A 34 2.59 10.24 -4.53
N ALA A 35 3.05 9.09 -4.03
CA ALA A 35 4.46 8.85 -3.73
C ALA A 35 5.35 8.93 -4.97
N ALA A 36 4.90 8.41 -6.09
CA ALA A 36 5.61 8.52 -7.37
C ALA A 36 5.66 9.97 -7.88
N ALA A 37 4.58 10.73 -7.71
CA ALA A 37 4.47 12.11 -8.17
C ALA A 37 5.21 13.13 -7.28
N ARG A 38 5.41 12.82 -6.00
CA ARG A 38 6.04 13.70 -4.99
C ARG A 38 7.04 12.95 -4.12
N PRO A 39 8.10 12.37 -4.68
CA PRO A 39 9.05 11.54 -3.94
C PRO A 39 9.73 12.33 -2.79
N ASP A 40 9.98 13.62 -2.99
CA ASP A 40 10.63 14.47 -1.99
C ASP A 40 9.74 14.75 -0.77
N ALA A 41 8.42 14.73 -0.95
CA ALA A 41 7.44 14.91 0.13
C ALA A 41 7.14 13.60 0.88
N MET A 42 7.61 12.45 0.39
CA MET A 42 7.23 11.14 0.94
C MET A 42 8.24 10.58 1.91
N ARG A 43 7.75 10.17 3.09
CA ARG A 43 8.50 9.44 4.10
C ARG A 43 8.38 7.92 3.91
N ASN A 44 7.16 7.41 3.83
CA ASN A 44 6.84 6.02 3.50
C ASN A 44 5.39 5.89 3.00
N THR A 45 5.09 4.79 2.34
CA THR A 45 3.75 4.46 1.83
C THR A 45 3.35 3.07 2.27
N ILE A 46 2.22 2.95 2.97
CA ILE A 46 1.66 1.69 3.47
C ILE A 46 0.33 1.45 2.75
N MET A 47 0.18 0.29 2.14
CA MET A 47 -0.99 -0.07 1.33
C MET A 47 -1.63 -1.34 1.87
N LEU A 48 -2.96 -1.33 2.04
CA LEU A 48 -3.73 -2.41 2.67
C LEU A 48 -4.69 -3.02 1.65
N GLY A 49 -4.48 -4.27 1.25
CA GLY A 49 -5.35 -4.98 0.30
C GLY A 49 -5.60 -4.17 -0.97
N SER A 50 -4.56 -3.58 -1.53
CA SER A 50 -4.67 -2.62 -2.64
C SER A 50 -4.34 -3.27 -3.98
N PRO A 51 -5.06 -2.93 -5.07
CA PRO A 51 -4.75 -3.42 -6.41
C PRO A 51 -3.55 -2.64 -6.98
N LEU A 52 -2.34 -3.18 -6.78
CA LEU A 52 -1.07 -2.52 -7.12
C LEU A 52 -0.48 -3.01 -8.44
N GLU A 53 -0.73 -4.27 -8.79
CA GLU A 53 -0.16 -4.96 -9.95
C GLU A 53 -1.25 -5.71 -10.74
N GLY A 54 -0.94 -6.09 -11.97
CA GLY A 54 -1.84 -6.86 -12.82
C GLY A 54 -2.85 -6.03 -13.60
N ASN A 55 -3.80 -6.72 -14.25
CA ASN A 55 -4.89 -6.07 -14.99
C ASN A 55 -6.04 -5.78 -14.01
N PRO A 56 -6.46 -4.52 -13.84
CA PRO A 56 -7.60 -4.16 -12.98
C PRO A 56 -8.87 -4.96 -13.28
N ARG A 57 -9.07 -5.36 -14.53
CA ARG A 57 -10.25 -6.12 -14.99
C ARG A 57 -10.21 -7.60 -14.62
N SER A 58 -9.07 -8.13 -14.16
CA SER A 58 -8.93 -9.56 -13.78
C SER A 58 -9.38 -9.89 -12.35
N SER A 59 -9.72 -8.88 -11.56
CA SER A 59 -10.19 -9.05 -10.18
C SER A 59 -11.50 -8.30 -9.95
N ASN A 60 -12.24 -8.66 -8.90
CA ASN A 60 -13.45 -7.92 -8.50
C ASN A 60 -13.17 -6.45 -8.11
N ALA A 61 -11.89 -6.08 -8.00
CA ALA A 61 -11.45 -4.71 -7.73
C ALA A 61 -11.96 -3.69 -8.77
N TRP A 62 -12.17 -4.10 -10.04
CA TRP A 62 -12.73 -3.22 -11.05
C TRP A 62 -14.17 -2.78 -10.74
N ARG A 63 -14.99 -3.67 -10.12
CA ARG A 63 -16.35 -3.35 -9.67
C ARG A 63 -16.36 -2.31 -8.55
N LEU A 64 -15.39 -2.42 -7.65
CA LEU A 64 -15.20 -1.43 -6.59
C LEU A 64 -14.76 -0.08 -7.18
N TYR A 65 -13.93 -0.13 -8.20
CA TYR A 65 -13.47 1.04 -8.93
C TYR A 65 -14.61 1.75 -9.65
N GLU A 66 -15.45 1.03 -10.39
CA GLU A 66 -16.64 1.59 -11.05
C GLU A 66 -17.65 2.18 -10.07
N ALA A 67 -17.88 1.50 -8.93
CA ALA A 67 -18.81 1.96 -7.92
C ALA A 67 -18.35 3.26 -7.21
N THR A 68 -17.05 3.51 -7.14
CA THR A 68 -16.48 4.64 -6.41
C THR A 68 -16.09 5.82 -7.30
N SER A 69 -15.71 5.59 -8.55
CA SER A 69 -15.17 6.65 -9.43
C SER A 69 -16.13 7.14 -10.51
N GLY A 70 -17.24 6.43 -10.77
CA GLY A 70 -18.28 6.86 -11.74
C GLY A 70 -17.80 7.02 -13.19
N LYS A 71 -16.54 6.79 -13.47
CA LYS A 71 -15.92 6.77 -14.79
C LYS A 71 -14.94 5.64 -14.85
N LEU A 72 -15.06 4.79 -15.87
CA LEU A 72 -13.92 4.02 -16.38
C LEU A 72 -12.88 5.06 -16.75
N ALA A 73 -11.91 5.26 -15.88
CA ALA A 73 -10.86 6.18 -16.19
C ALA A 73 -10.11 5.68 -17.44
N ASP A 74 -9.63 6.59 -18.24
CA ASP A 74 -8.55 6.40 -19.21
C ASP A 74 -7.25 5.93 -18.51
N ASP A 75 -7.38 5.14 -17.48
CA ASP A 75 -6.48 4.89 -16.38
C ASP A 75 -5.47 3.79 -16.64
N ALA A 76 -5.42 3.21 -17.82
CA ALA A 76 -4.27 2.35 -18.17
C ALA A 76 -2.96 3.15 -18.12
N THR A 77 -3.00 4.42 -18.53
CA THR A 77 -1.86 5.35 -18.42
C THR A 77 -1.61 5.77 -16.96
N GLU A 78 -2.68 5.94 -16.20
CA GLU A 78 -2.59 6.29 -14.78
C GLU A 78 -2.12 5.09 -13.93
N LEU A 79 -2.51 3.87 -14.25
CA LEU A 79 -2.03 2.67 -13.60
C LEU A 79 -0.57 2.35 -13.95
N ALA A 80 -0.15 2.66 -15.19
CA ALA A 80 1.25 2.56 -15.59
C ALA A 80 2.12 3.57 -14.83
N ALA A 81 1.61 4.78 -14.61
CA ALA A 81 2.29 5.78 -13.76
C ALA A 81 2.38 5.32 -12.28
N ALA A 82 1.41 4.54 -11.80
CA ALA A 82 1.45 3.96 -10.46
C ALA A 82 2.52 2.86 -10.31
N ARG A 83 3.01 2.28 -11.41
CA ARG A 83 4.13 1.33 -11.42
C ARG A 83 5.50 2.00 -11.43
N ALA A 84 5.56 3.32 -11.50
CA ALA A 84 6.81 4.06 -11.44
C ALA A 84 7.60 3.70 -10.19
N THR A 85 8.91 3.63 -10.34
CA THR A 85 9.84 3.38 -9.22
C THR A 85 9.68 4.49 -8.20
N VAL A 86 9.27 4.12 -6.99
CA VAL A 86 9.14 5.05 -5.86
C VAL A 86 10.40 4.95 -5.02
N SER A 87 11.05 6.06 -4.76
CA SER A 87 12.32 6.11 -4.00
C SER A 87 12.13 6.04 -2.48
N SER A 88 10.92 6.23 -1.98
CA SER A 88 10.61 6.11 -0.55
C SER A 88 10.19 4.69 -0.18
N PRO A 89 10.36 4.27 1.09
CA PRO A 89 9.94 2.96 1.57
C PRO A 89 8.46 2.66 1.28
N MET A 90 8.19 1.42 0.82
CA MET A 90 6.85 0.94 0.55
C MET A 90 6.57 -0.37 1.28
N THR A 91 5.41 -0.46 1.90
CA THR A 91 4.92 -1.68 2.53
C THR A 91 3.54 -2.03 2.00
N SER A 92 3.38 -3.21 1.41
CA SER A 92 2.08 -3.77 1.08
C SER A 92 1.67 -4.80 2.14
N ILE A 93 0.52 -4.57 2.77
CA ILE A 93 -0.10 -5.50 3.71
C ILE A 93 -1.31 -6.13 3.03
N TYR A 94 -1.33 -7.45 2.89
CA TYR A 94 -2.37 -8.16 2.14
C TYR A 94 -2.80 -9.45 2.84
N SER A 95 -3.91 -10.01 2.39
CA SER A 95 -4.42 -11.30 2.87
C SER A 95 -4.78 -12.19 1.69
N ARG A 96 -4.42 -13.48 1.76
CA ARG A 96 -4.84 -14.48 0.75
C ARG A 96 -6.34 -14.79 0.82
N SER A 97 -6.99 -14.48 1.92
CA SER A 97 -8.45 -14.59 2.10
C SER A 97 -9.21 -13.29 1.79
N ASP A 98 -8.55 -12.31 1.15
CA ASP A 98 -9.20 -11.12 0.62
C ASP A 98 -10.12 -11.51 -0.55
N GLY A 99 -11.43 -11.41 -0.36
CA GLY A 99 -12.44 -11.79 -1.37
C GLY A 99 -12.72 -10.69 -2.41
N VAL A 100 -12.09 -9.52 -2.31
CA VAL A 100 -12.33 -8.36 -3.19
C VAL A 100 -11.15 -8.12 -4.12
N VAL A 101 -9.95 -7.98 -3.54
CA VAL A 101 -8.72 -7.77 -4.30
C VAL A 101 -7.90 -9.06 -4.30
N ALA A 102 -7.55 -9.55 -5.49
CA ALA A 102 -6.67 -10.72 -5.60
C ALA A 102 -5.35 -10.43 -4.89
N TRP A 103 -4.97 -11.30 -3.95
CA TRP A 103 -3.76 -11.11 -3.13
C TRP A 103 -2.48 -10.96 -3.98
N THR A 104 -2.44 -11.65 -5.14
CA THR A 104 -1.33 -11.54 -6.09
C THR A 104 -1.20 -10.13 -6.66
N SER A 105 -2.31 -9.42 -6.86
CA SER A 105 -2.29 -8.04 -7.34
C SER A 105 -1.95 -7.03 -6.23
N SER A 106 -2.01 -7.44 -4.96
CA SER A 106 -1.62 -6.60 -3.83
C SER A 106 -0.12 -6.70 -3.52
N ARG A 107 0.60 -7.66 -4.09
CA ARG A 107 2.04 -7.79 -3.86
C ARG A 107 2.83 -6.81 -4.72
N LEU A 108 3.83 -6.20 -4.11
CA LEU A 108 4.82 -5.38 -4.79
C LEU A 108 5.98 -6.26 -5.29
N PRO A 109 6.56 -5.94 -6.45
CA PRO A 109 7.82 -6.53 -6.87
C PRO A 109 8.93 -6.28 -5.85
N SER A 110 9.89 -7.23 -5.76
CA SER A 110 11.04 -7.07 -4.87
C SER A 110 11.91 -5.89 -5.32
N ALA A 111 12.17 -4.98 -4.41
CA ALA A 111 13.03 -3.81 -4.63
C ALA A 111 13.63 -3.34 -3.29
N PRO A 112 14.68 -2.50 -3.30
CA PRO A 112 15.19 -1.89 -2.07
C PRO A 112 14.09 -1.12 -1.34
N GLN A 113 14.01 -1.30 -0.01
CA GLN A 113 13.02 -0.65 0.88
C GLN A 113 11.55 -0.96 0.53
N VAL A 114 11.30 -2.07 -0.18
CA VAL A 114 9.97 -2.59 -0.47
C VAL A 114 9.77 -3.89 0.27
N GLU A 115 8.60 -4.04 0.93
CA GLU A 115 8.23 -5.29 1.57
C GLU A 115 6.76 -5.63 1.41
N ASN A 116 6.49 -6.92 1.48
CA ASN A 116 5.15 -7.49 1.48
C ASN A 116 4.91 -8.19 2.81
N ILE A 117 3.85 -7.82 3.52
CA ILE A 117 3.45 -8.41 4.81
C ILE A 117 2.12 -9.13 4.59
N GLU A 118 2.13 -10.44 4.77
CA GLU A 118 0.89 -11.23 4.74
C GLU A 118 0.26 -11.25 6.14
N VAL A 119 -1.07 -11.13 6.19
CA VAL A 119 -1.89 -11.26 7.38
C VAL A 119 -3.12 -12.12 7.07
N HIS A 120 -3.82 -12.61 8.09
CA HIS A 120 -5.12 -13.24 7.94
C HIS A 120 -6.24 -12.21 8.06
N GLY A 121 -7.23 -12.24 7.17
CA GLY A 121 -8.40 -11.37 7.25
C GLY A 121 -9.11 -11.17 5.91
N SER A 122 -10.37 -10.78 5.98
CA SER A 122 -11.14 -10.36 4.81
C SER A 122 -10.73 -8.95 4.37
N HIS A 123 -11.13 -8.54 3.17
CA HIS A 123 -10.85 -7.20 2.64
C HIS A 123 -11.27 -6.08 3.59
N VAL A 124 -12.52 -6.11 4.06
CA VAL A 124 -13.06 -5.11 4.99
C VAL A 124 -12.36 -5.22 6.36
N GLY A 125 -12.07 -6.45 6.77
CA GLY A 125 -11.40 -6.74 8.04
C GLY A 125 -9.99 -6.13 8.13
N LEU A 126 -9.27 -5.95 7.02
CA LEU A 126 -7.92 -5.37 7.05
C LEU A 126 -7.88 -3.99 7.72
N GLY A 127 -8.92 -3.17 7.57
CA GLY A 127 -8.99 -1.83 8.15
C GLY A 127 -9.03 -1.79 9.67
N VAL A 128 -9.44 -2.90 10.34
CA VAL A 128 -9.59 -3.00 11.80
C VAL A 128 -8.82 -4.19 12.40
N ASN A 129 -8.01 -4.86 11.62
CA ASN A 129 -7.24 -6.03 12.03
C ASN A 129 -6.07 -5.63 12.94
N GLY A 130 -5.99 -6.23 14.13
CA GLY A 130 -4.92 -5.93 15.10
C GLY A 130 -3.52 -6.19 14.55
N ALA A 131 -3.32 -7.26 13.76
CA ALA A 131 -2.02 -7.53 13.13
C ALA A 131 -1.66 -6.44 12.09
N VAL A 132 -2.63 -5.96 11.32
CA VAL A 132 -2.43 -4.84 10.38
C VAL A 132 -2.05 -3.57 11.14
N LEU A 133 -2.78 -3.24 12.21
CA LEU A 133 -2.51 -2.04 13.00
C LEU A 133 -1.12 -2.08 13.67
N LEU A 134 -0.68 -3.24 14.15
CA LEU A 134 0.66 -3.44 14.68
C LEU A 134 1.73 -3.25 13.60
N ALA A 135 1.53 -3.81 12.42
CA ALA A 135 2.45 -3.62 11.30
C ALA A 135 2.52 -2.15 10.87
N ILE A 136 1.38 -1.45 10.77
CA ILE A 136 1.33 -0.01 10.48
C ILE A 136 2.09 0.78 11.54
N ALA A 137 1.85 0.51 12.83
CA ALA A 137 2.50 1.21 13.92
C ALA A 137 4.03 1.03 13.87
N ASP A 138 4.51 -0.18 13.62
CA ASP A 138 5.93 -0.48 13.46
C ASP A 138 6.54 0.30 12.28
N ARG A 139 5.87 0.32 11.12
CA ARG A 139 6.35 1.06 9.95
C ARG A 139 6.38 2.58 10.19
N LEU A 140 5.37 3.11 10.87
CA LEU A 140 5.31 4.54 11.21
C LEU A 140 6.30 4.94 12.31
N ALA A 141 6.69 4.02 13.19
CA ALA A 141 7.67 4.27 14.26
C ALA A 141 9.12 4.35 13.76
N GLN A 142 9.42 3.84 12.58
CA GLN A 142 10.80 3.90 12.04
C GLN A 142 11.25 5.35 11.82
N ARG A 143 12.51 5.61 12.13
CA ARG A 143 13.11 6.91 11.84
C ARG A 143 13.31 7.06 10.33
N GLU A 144 13.20 8.29 9.86
CA GLU A 144 13.47 8.62 8.46
C GLU A 144 14.92 8.27 8.11
N GLY A 145 15.10 7.58 6.99
CA GLY A 145 16.42 7.10 6.55
C GLY A 145 16.91 5.80 7.21
N GLU A 146 16.23 5.30 8.24
CA GLU A 146 16.61 4.07 8.96
C GLU A 146 15.65 2.90 8.66
N TRP A 147 15.29 2.70 7.39
CA TRP A 147 14.39 1.62 7.03
C TRP A 147 14.95 0.23 7.37
N LYS A 148 14.14 -0.59 8.00
CA LYS A 148 14.41 -2.00 8.32
C LYS A 148 13.21 -2.85 7.98
N PRO A 149 13.38 -4.10 7.52
CA PRO A 149 12.26 -5.01 7.30
C PRO A 149 11.44 -5.23 8.57
N PHE A 150 10.16 -5.52 8.40
CA PHE A 150 9.24 -5.83 9.50
C PHE A 150 9.67 -7.08 10.27
N ALA A 151 9.88 -6.94 11.57
CA ALA A 151 10.39 -8.00 12.41
C ALA A 151 9.31 -8.91 13.01
N GLY A 152 8.03 -8.61 12.85
CA GLY A 152 6.93 -9.36 13.49
C GLY A 152 6.95 -10.86 13.21
N ARG A 153 7.42 -11.29 12.03
CA ARG A 153 7.61 -12.70 11.68
C ARG A 153 8.72 -13.42 12.45
N ARG A 154 9.64 -12.67 13.05
CA ARG A 154 10.77 -13.20 13.83
C ARG A 154 10.52 -13.19 15.33
N THR A 155 9.31 -12.83 15.77
CA THR A 155 8.90 -12.69 17.18
C THR A 155 7.85 -13.73 17.53
N LEU A 156 7.35 -13.71 18.77
CA LEU A 156 6.19 -14.48 19.21
C LEU A 156 4.91 -14.16 18.42
N MET A 157 4.89 -13.07 17.65
CA MET A 157 3.79 -12.70 16.76
C MET A 157 3.80 -13.42 15.40
N ARG A 158 4.79 -14.31 15.15
CA ARG A 158 4.91 -15.06 13.89
C ARG A 158 3.61 -15.70 13.39
N PRO A 159 2.73 -16.25 14.25
CA PRO A 159 1.47 -16.83 13.77
C PRO A 159 0.52 -15.84 13.11
N LEU A 160 0.65 -14.54 13.41
CA LEU A 160 -0.16 -13.47 12.83
C LEU A 160 0.32 -13.05 11.43
N TYR A 161 1.57 -13.39 11.09
CA TYR A 161 2.25 -12.97 9.85
C TYR A 161 2.81 -14.18 9.09
N PRO A 162 1.97 -14.84 8.29
CA PRO A 162 2.42 -15.94 7.44
C PRO A 162 3.61 -15.57 6.55
N ASP A 163 4.33 -16.57 6.07
CA ASP A 163 5.39 -16.34 5.10
C ASP A 163 4.79 -15.92 3.76
N PRO A 164 5.05 -14.71 3.24
CA PRO A 164 4.54 -14.28 1.96
C PRO A 164 5.07 -15.11 0.79
N ASP A 165 6.20 -15.80 0.97
CA ASP A 165 6.88 -16.57 -0.08
C ASP A 165 6.76 -18.09 0.11
N ARG A 166 5.86 -18.56 0.98
CA ARG A 166 5.72 -20.00 1.32
C ARG A 166 5.34 -20.93 0.17
N ASP A 167 4.84 -20.38 -0.95
CA ASP A 167 4.45 -21.14 -2.14
C ASP A 167 5.23 -20.68 -3.39
N SER A 168 6.40 -20.08 -3.20
CA SER A 168 7.26 -19.57 -4.27
C SER A 168 8.26 -20.62 -4.70
#